data_f40626a4778a92eb368968cf652b2019
#
_entry.id   f40626a4778a92eb368968cf652b2019
#
_cell.length_a   1.000
_cell.length_b   1.000
_cell.length_c   1.000
_cell.angle_alpha   90.00
_cell.angle_beta   90.00
_cell.angle_gamma   90.00
#
_symmetry.space_group_name_H-M   'P 1'
#
loop_
_entity.id
_entity.type
_entity.pdbx_description
1 polymer ?
#
loop_
_entity_poly.entity_id
_entity_poly.type
_entity_poly.pdbx_seq_one_letter_code
_entity_poly.pdbx_strand_id
1 'polypeptide(L)'
;MSIEWVNQAIDDLRAWGRARDVEVDADEVRLLCDYASDYLNVNELGDFTPETFDELLLSIYPRKVIAPPESAPETVAAARTLVDYLSESGAVPEETVALMRGRLDVIAPRMPDALADQANFGMAKTLFSSIGPESLEQAVAIPSGEVPDLGEAPCDCPACTPLPAARLAPREELVAALDTVPVLADDPLPGGGEPLEAWAQRVSRLIEDDADQGLYDLFDMLYRVQVRVPVSVIGDYLAEFADDDSDDLDATLDRLVRHGMIHVTDDSAELTPLAVWGLRRHYLSLGLDAPEAPDPTQADALGLIEGLLEGVPTELAEQDISRWLTGRAPGEAAAELLAAASGAPAVARGIAITIVDRLGAEAEPQVREHLDDQELRPHVIHWLAARGLPAPQLTQDELLWVSVDMLALAMPAAEEDPENFAENMAASGPPAHMIEEMWRVDHPDVVEVLELLGRSIPDGTVAKAARKAAFKARSRAIR
;
A
#
# COMPACT_ATOMS: atom_id res chain seq x y z
N MET A 1 6.48 30.93 -0.97
CA MET A 1 6.73 31.97 0.08
C MET A 1 6.56 31.42 1.50
N SER A 2 5.87 30.31 1.72
CA SER A 2 5.66 29.73 3.08
C SER A 2 6.91 29.12 3.70
N ILE A 3 7.79 28.51 2.93
CA ILE A 3 8.94 27.72 3.41
C ILE A 3 10.01 28.56 4.14
N GLU A 4 10.24 29.82 3.76
CA GLU A 4 11.33 30.63 4.35
C GLU A 4 11.07 31.00 5.81
N TRP A 5 9.84 31.41 6.16
CA TRP A 5 9.53 31.80 7.54
C TRP A 5 9.52 30.57 8.49
N VAL A 6 9.03 29.40 8.02
CA VAL A 6 9.06 28.15 8.79
C VAL A 6 10.48 27.72 9.08
N ASN A 7 11.38 27.71 8.07
CA ASN A 7 12.79 27.39 8.26
C ASN A 7 13.45 28.29 9.32
N GLN A 8 13.21 29.61 9.23
CA GLN A 8 13.76 30.54 10.21
C GLN A 8 13.16 30.29 11.63
N ALA A 9 11.86 30.05 11.72
CA ALA A 9 11.20 29.77 12.99
C ALA A 9 11.74 28.50 13.66
N ILE A 10 11.99 27.45 12.89
CA ILE A 10 12.54 26.17 13.41
C ILE A 10 13.99 26.34 13.87
N ASP A 11 14.82 27.09 13.15
CA ASP A 11 16.20 27.35 13.55
C ASP A 11 16.26 28.17 14.85
N ASP A 12 15.41 29.17 14.96
CA ASP A 12 15.28 29.99 16.17
C ASP A 12 14.72 29.18 17.36
N LEU A 13 13.76 28.31 17.12
CA LEU A 13 13.20 27.38 18.12
C LEU A 13 14.26 26.41 18.64
N ARG A 14 15.07 25.83 17.74
CA ARG A 14 16.19 24.95 18.12
C ARG A 14 17.25 25.69 18.96
N ALA A 15 17.53 26.94 18.60
CA ALA A 15 18.45 27.78 19.37
C ALA A 15 17.89 28.13 20.76
N TRP A 16 16.60 28.43 20.83
CA TRP A 16 15.86 28.70 22.06
C TRP A 16 15.85 27.48 22.98
N GLY A 17 15.53 26.27 22.49
CA GLY A 17 15.53 25.03 23.26
C GLY A 17 16.90 24.72 23.84
N ARG A 18 17.97 24.82 23.03
CA ARG A 18 19.36 24.62 23.50
C ARG A 18 19.76 25.61 24.60
N ALA A 19 19.33 26.88 24.49
CA ALA A 19 19.66 27.89 25.49
C ALA A 19 19.00 27.66 26.85
N ARG A 20 17.92 26.85 26.90
CA ARG A 20 17.08 26.60 28.07
C ARG A 20 17.15 25.16 28.60
N ASP A 21 17.91 24.31 27.92
CA ASP A 21 17.96 22.87 28.21
C ASP A 21 16.56 22.21 28.11
N VAL A 22 15.76 22.67 27.14
CA VAL A 22 14.45 22.12 26.81
C VAL A 22 14.59 21.21 25.57
N GLU A 23 14.11 19.97 25.69
CA GLU A 23 14.01 19.07 24.57
C GLU A 23 12.91 19.55 23.62
N VAL A 24 13.26 19.72 22.36
CA VAL A 24 12.38 20.25 21.33
C VAL A 24 12.29 19.21 20.21
N ASP A 25 11.10 18.69 19.98
CA ASP A 25 10.79 17.96 18.75
C ASP A 25 10.61 18.97 17.60
N ALA A 26 11.74 19.27 16.95
CA ALA A 26 11.76 20.29 15.91
C ALA A 26 11.07 19.82 14.62
N ASP A 27 11.01 18.52 14.38
CA ASP A 27 10.40 17.94 13.19
C ASP A 27 8.88 17.97 13.31
N GLU A 28 8.35 17.60 14.49
CA GLU A 28 6.91 17.70 14.77
C GLU A 28 6.43 19.17 14.79
N VAL A 29 7.22 20.09 15.39
CA VAL A 29 6.87 21.53 15.35
C VAL A 29 6.93 22.07 13.93
N ARG A 30 7.89 21.62 13.11
CA ARG A 30 7.95 21.98 11.68
C ARG A 30 6.67 21.57 10.96
N LEU A 31 6.25 20.33 11.13
CA LEU A 31 5.04 19.78 10.53
C LEU A 31 3.80 20.60 10.89
N LEU A 32 3.69 21.01 12.17
CA LEU A 32 2.60 21.88 12.63
C LEU A 32 2.65 23.27 11.97
N CYS A 33 3.84 23.85 11.80
CA CYS A 33 3.99 25.16 11.13
C CYS A 33 3.71 25.07 9.64
N ASP A 34 4.17 24.02 8.96
CA ASP A 34 3.93 23.80 7.53
C ASP A 34 2.42 23.68 7.27
N TYR A 35 1.71 22.85 8.03
CA TYR A 35 0.25 22.72 7.88
C TYR A 35 -0.52 23.98 8.27
N ALA A 36 -0.08 24.71 9.29
CA ALA A 36 -0.69 25.99 9.62
C ALA A 36 -0.50 27.03 8.49
N SER A 37 0.66 26.98 7.82
CA SER A 37 0.92 27.85 6.67
C SER A 37 0.09 27.46 5.44
N ASP A 38 0.05 26.16 5.12
CA ASP A 38 -0.56 25.67 3.89
C ASP A 38 -2.10 25.67 3.93
N TYR A 39 -2.70 25.48 5.11
CA TYR A 39 -4.15 25.30 5.24
C TYR A 39 -4.85 26.38 6.06
N LEU A 40 -4.15 27.17 6.88
CA LEU A 40 -4.75 28.14 7.81
C LEU A 40 -4.26 29.58 7.60
N ASN A 41 -3.57 29.84 6.49
CA ASN A 41 -3.03 31.16 6.13
C ASN A 41 -2.14 31.78 7.23
N VAL A 42 -1.42 30.96 7.99
CA VAL A 42 -0.41 31.41 8.93
C VAL A 42 0.87 31.74 8.15
N ASN A 43 1.27 33.00 8.10
CA ASN A 43 2.41 33.46 7.32
C ASN A 43 3.61 33.86 8.19
N GLU A 44 3.39 33.97 9.51
CA GLU A 44 4.42 34.25 10.52
C GLU A 44 4.00 33.75 11.90
N LEU A 45 4.92 33.66 12.84
CA LEU A 45 4.66 33.17 14.20
C LEU A 45 3.58 33.98 14.94
N GLY A 46 3.40 35.25 14.60
CA GLY A 46 2.40 36.13 15.19
C GLY A 46 0.95 35.83 14.79
N ASP A 47 0.76 35.07 13.71
CA ASP A 47 -0.57 34.76 13.17
C ASP A 47 -1.25 33.58 13.90
N PHE A 48 -0.51 32.82 14.73
CA PHE A 48 -1.12 31.75 15.50
C PHE A 48 -2.18 32.26 16.47
N THR A 49 -3.33 31.59 16.49
CA THR A 49 -4.46 31.87 17.39
C THR A 49 -4.88 30.59 18.14
N PRO A 50 -5.70 30.68 19.19
CA PRO A 50 -6.25 29.47 19.83
C PRO A 50 -7.06 28.61 18.85
N GLU A 51 -7.76 29.21 17.91
CA GLU A 51 -8.58 28.56 16.88
C GLU A 51 -7.70 27.80 15.89
N THR A 52 -6.52 28.34 15.55
CA THR A 52 -5.52 27.66 14.71
C THR A 52 -5.18 26.28 15.27
N PHE A 53 -4.97 26.16 16.58
CA PHE A 53 -4.65 24.86 17.20
C PHE A 53 -5.84 23.89 17.21
N ASP A 54 -7.09 24.39 17.30
CA ASP A 54 -8.25 23.51 17.19
C ASP A 54 -8.31 22.85 15.82
N GLU A 55 -8.25 23.68 14.79
CA GLU A 55 -8.39 23.24 13.39
C GLU A 55 -7.21 22.40 12.97
N LEU A 56 -5.99 22.80 13.35
CA LEU A 56 -4.78 22.08 13.06
C LEU A 56 -4.77 20.67 13.69
N LEU A 57 -5.06 20.55 14.99
CA LEU A 57 -4.88 19.30 15.74
C LEU A 57 -6.11 18.37 15.72
N LEU A 58 -7.31 18.91 15.50
CA LEU A 58 -8.54 18.11 15.49
C LEU A 58 -9.14 17.87 14.09
N SER A 59 -8.67 18.60 13.07
CA SER A 59 -9.17 18.48 11.70
C SER A 59 -8.04 18.17 10.71
N ILE A 60 -7.04 19.06 10.58
CA ILE A 60 -6.00 18.96 9.55
C ILE A 60 -5.04 17.83 9.85
N TYR A 61 -4.47 17.78 11.04
CA TYR A 61 -3.50 16.75 11.42
C TYR A 61 -4.08 15.33 11.33
N PRO A 62 -5.28 15.02 11.89
CA PRO A 62 -5.90 13.72 11.70
C PRO A 62 -6.18 13.36 10.24
N ARG A 63 -6.42 14.35 9.40
CA ARG A 63 -6.71 14.17 7.97
C ARG A 63 -5.47 13.92 7.13
N LYS A 64 -4.34 14.56 7.47
CA LYS A 64 -3.13 14.57 6.63
C LYS A 64 -2.01 13.67 7.14
N VAL A 65 -1.95 13.40 8.45
CA VAL A 65 -0.86 12.65 9.06
C VAL A 65 -1.31 11.22 9.38
N ILE A 66 -0.54 10.26 8.90
CA ILE A 66 -0.71 8.85 9.27
C ILE A 66 -0.01 8.64 10.62
N ALA A 67 -0.75 8.82 11.69
CA ALA A 67 -0.25 8.68 13.05
C ALA A 67 -1.22 7.83 13.88
N PRO A 68 -0.70 6.90 14.70
CA PRO A 68 -1.56 6.12 15.58
C PRO A 68 -2.12 7.00 16.72
N PRO A 69 -3.30 6.68 17.29
CA PRO A 69 -3.90 7.47 18.38
C PRO A 69 -2.98 7.68 19.59
N GLU A 70 -2.05 6.75 19.82
CA GLU A 70 -1.09 6.74 20.90
C GLU A 70 -0.02 7.85 20.77
N SER A 71 0.21 8.36 19.55
CA SER A 71 1.15 9.47 19.30
C SER A 71 0.59 10.85 19.63
N ALA A 72 -0.73 10.97 19.84
CA ALA A 72 -1.37 12.25 20.17
C ALA A 72 -0.70 13.03 21.33
N PRO A 73 -0.24 12.38 22.43
CA PRO A 73 0.46 13.11 23.49
C PRO A 73 1.76 13.78 23.03
N GLU A 74 2.50 13.18 22.08
CA GLU A 74 3.76 13.71 21.55
C GLU A 74 3.49 14.93 20.69
N THR A 75 2.52 14.87 19.78
CA THR A 75 2.08 16.01 18.96
C THR A 75 1.57 17.16 19.80
N VAL A 76 0.76 16.88 20.83
CA VAL A 76 0.30 17.93 21.77
C VAL A 76 1.45 18.54 22.55
N ALA A 77 2.47 17.74 22.94
CA ALA A 77 3.65 18.26 23.60
C ALA A 77 4.47 19.17 22.68
N ALA A 78 4.62 18.83 21.40
CA ALA A 78 5.25 19.70 20.41
C ALA A 78 4.49 21.01 20.22
N ALA A 79 3.15 20.96 20.15
CA ALA A 79 2.32 22.14 20.08
C ALA A 79 2.47 23.04 21.34
N ARG A 80 2.59 22.46 22.53
CA ARG A 80 2.87 23.21 23.77
C ARG A 80 4.25 23.86 23.74
N THR A 81 5.25 23.16 23.25
CA THR A 81 6.61 23.70 23.07
C THR A 81 6.59 24.89 22.11
N LEU A 82 5.82 24.82 21.02
CA LEU A 82 5.63 25.95 20.12
C LEU A 82 4.97 27.13 20.84
N VAL A 83 3.90 26.91 21.61
CA VAL A 83 3.22 27.99 22.38
C VAL A 83 4.13 28.62 23.42
N ASP A 84 5.00 27.83 24.08
CA ASP A 84 5.98 28.36 25.02
C ASP A 84 7.03 29.21 24.31
N TYR A 85 7.47 28.81 23.14
CA TYR A 85 8.36 29.60 22.29
C TYR A 85 7.70 30.91 21.81
N LEU A 86 6.42 30.86 21.36
CA LEU A 86 5.65 32.06 20.96
C LEU A 86 5.54 33.07 22.11
N SER A 87 5.35 32.58 23.33
CA SER A 87 5.31 33.40 24.55
C SER A 87 6.63 34.11 24.79
N GLU A 88 7.74 33.39 24.75
CA GLU A 88 9.05 33.92 25.13
C GLU A 88 9.72 34.73 24.04
N SER A 89 9.43 34.46 22.75
CA SER A 89 9.87 35.27 21.63
C SER A 89 9.12 36.61 21.55
N GLY A 90 7.98 36.70 22.24
CA GLY A 90 7.11 37.90 22.17
C GLY A 90 6.35 38.01 20.86
N ALA A 91 6.31 36.95 20.06
CA ALA A 91 5.59 36.92 18.80
C ALA A 91 4.08 37.07 19.00
N VAL A 92 3.55 36.59 20.14
CA VAL A 92 2.12 36.63 20.47
C VAL A 92 1.92 37.27 21.88
N PRO A 93 0.88 38.07 22.11
CA PRO A 93 0.57 38.64 23.41
C PRO A 93 0.30 37.56 24.47
N GLU A 94 0.72 37.82 25.73
CA GLU A 94 0.64 36.84 26.84
C GLU A 94 -0.82 36.40 27.12
N GLU A 95 -1.81 37.29 26.90
CA GLU A 95 -3.22 36.96 27.03
C GLU A 95 -3.65 35.91 26.00
N THR A 96 -3.22 36.04 24.75
CA THR A 96 -3.46 35.07 23.69
C THR A 96 -2.75 33.74 23.93
N VAL A 97 -1.52 33.78 24.42
CA VAL A 97 -0.76 32.59 24.85
C VAL A 97 -1.49 31.81 25.93
N ALA A 98 -2.05 32.50 26.92
CA ALA A 98 -2.84 31.86 27.99
C ALA A 98 -4.10 31.17 27.43
N LEU A 99 -4.75 31.76 26.42
CA LEU A 99 -5.86 31.12 25.73
C LEU A 99 -5.46 29.92 24.91
N MET A 100 -4.30 29.98 24.20
CA MET A 100 -3.75 28.84 23.46
C MET A 100 -3.45 27.65 24.39
N ARG A 101 -2.80 27.90 25.53
CA ARG A 101 -2.54 26.84 26.52
C ARG A 101 -3.82 26.20 27.03
N GLY A 102 -4.82 27.03 27.39
CA GLY A 102 -6.13 26.53 27.79
C GLY A 102 -6.83 25.72 26.69
N ARG A 103 -6.61 26.09 25.44
CA ARG A 103 -7.17 25.37 24.31
C ARG A 103 -6.50 24.03 24.11
N LEU A 104 -5.17 23.95 24.17
CA LEU A 104 -4.42 22.68 24.12
C LEU A 104 -4.82 21.71 25.24
N ASP A 105 -5.20 22.22 26.43
CA ASP A 105 -5.70 21.37 27.51
C ASP A 105 -7.08 20.75 27.19
N VAL A 106 -7.89 21.41 26.36
CA VAL A 106 -9.16 20.88 25.86
C VAL A 106 -8.95 19.91 24.68
N ILE A 107 -7.98 20.19 23.82
CA ILE A 107 -7.63 19.39 22.64
C ILE A 107 -7.00 18.05 23.06
N ALA A 108 -6.06 18.06 24.00
CA ALA A 108 -5.27 16.90 24.41
C ALA A 108 -6.09 15.61 24.63
N PRO A 109 -7.22 15.61 25.38
CA PRO A 109 -8.01 14.39 25.58
C PRO A 109 -8.85 14.01 24.36
N ARG A 110 -9.02 14.88 23.35
CA ARG A 110 -9.86 14.66 22.17
C ARG A 110 -9.05 14.19 20.96
N MET A 111 -7.77 14.53 20.92
CA MET A 111 -6.91 14.24 19.78
C MET A 111 -6.75 12.75 19.48
N PRO A 112 -6.61 11.84 20.48
CA PRO A 112 -6.58 10.40 20.19
C PRO A 112 -7.85 9.91 19.48
N ASP A 113 -9.03 10.36 19.92
CA ASP A 113 -10.29 10.00 19.27
C ASP A 113 -10.37 10.60 17.85
N ALA A 114 -9.87 11.82 17.63
CA ALA A 114 -9.82 12.44 16.32
C ALA A 114 -8.88 11.70 15.35
N LEU A 115 -7.76 11.16 15.84
CA LEU A 115 -6.82 10.33 15.06
C LEU A 115 -7.37 8.94 14.74
N ALA A 116 -8.24 8.40 15.61
CA ALA A 116 -8.85 7.09 15.44
C ALA A 116 -10.11 7.14 14.54
N ASP A 117 -10.77 8.30 14.45
CA ASP A 117 -12.02 8.43 13.72
C ASP A 117 -11.77 8.46 12.20
N GLN A 118 -12.21 7.41 11.52
CA GLN A 118 -12.08 7.29 10.07
C GLN A 118 -12.81 8.41 9.30
N ALA A 119 -13.82 9.04 9.89
CA ALA A 119 -14.49 10.19 9.28
C ALA A 119 -13.56 11.42 9.19
N ASN A 120 -12.48 11.48 9.98
CA ASN A 120 -11.48 12.54 9.93
C ASN A 120 -10.31 12.20 8.97
N PHE A 121 -10.28 11.00 8.38
CA PHE A 121 -9.17 10.62 7.52
C PHE A 121 -9.27 11.37 6.18
N GLY A 122 -8.21 12.02 5.78
CA GLY A 122 -8.03 12.47 4.41
C GLY A 122 -7.79 11.28 3.48
N MET A 123 -7.92 11.52 2.18
CA MET A 123 -7.89 10.48 1.16
C MET A 123 -6.63 9.62 1.21
N ALA A 124 -5.45 10.21 1.30
CA ALA A 124 -4.21 9.47 1.41
C ALA A 124 -4.24 8.50 2.60
N LYS A 125 -4.67 8.99 3.76
CA LYS A 125 -4.79 8.18 4.99
C LYS A 125 -5.85 7.09 4.85
N THR A 126 -6.99 7.37 4.21
CA THR A 126 -8.04 6.37 3.92
C THR A 126 -7.54 5.30 2.95
N LEU A 127 -6.86 5.71 1.89
CA LEU A 127 -6.24 4.82 0.92
C LEU A 127 -5.17 3.93 1.60
N PHE A 128 -4.28 4.51 2.37
CA PHE A 128 -3.23 3.78 3.07
C PHE A 128 -3.77 2.90 4.20
N SER A 129 -4.84 3.30 4.90
CA SER A 129 -5.50 2.45 5.89
C SER A 129 -6.33 1.33 5.27
N SER A 130 -6.80 1.48 4.03
CA SER A 130 -7.51 0.44 3.26
C SER A 130 -6.57 -0.53 2.54
N ILE A 131 -5.34 -0.08 2.24
CA ILE A 131 -4.26 -0.88 1.62
C ILE A 131 -3.48 -1.66 2.70
N GLY A 132 -3.63 -1.29 3.98
CA GLY A 132 -2.88 -1.77 5.14
C GLY A 132 -1.52 -1.06 5.30
N PRO A 133 -1.03 -0.90 6.54
CA PRO A 133 0.27 -0.29 6.81
C PRO A 133 1.45 -1.01 6.17
N GLU A 134 1.23 -2.19 5.72
CA GLU A 134 2.11 -3.22 5.19
C GLU A 134 2.77 -2.86 3.85
N SER A 135 2.06 -2.12 3.01
CA SER A 135 2.60 -1.69 1.69
C SER A 135 3.57 -0.52 1.80
N LEU A 136 3.55 0.22 2.92
CA LEU A 136 4.41 1.39 3.14
C LEU A 136 5.79 1.03 3.72
N GLU A 137 5.87 0.03 4.60
CA GLU A 137 7.14 -0.38 5.19
C GLU A 137 8.02 -1.20 4.24
N GLN A 138 7.42 -1.91 3.28
CA GLN A 138 8.19 -2.61 2.24
C GLN A 138 8.88 -1.65 1.25
N ALA A 139 8.37 -0.43 1.10
CA ALA A 139 9.03 0.61 0.30
C ALA A 139 10.27 1.24 1.00
N VAL A 140 10.49 0.97 2.29
CA VAL A 140 11.52 1.63 3.11
C VAL A 140 12.49 0.64 3.79
N ALA A 141 12.55 -0.61 3.41
CA ALA A 141 13.60 -1.52 3.88
C ALA A 141 14.95 -1.22 3.20
N ILE A 142 15.66 -0.19 3.66
CA ILE A 142 17.05 0.03 3.34
C ILE A 142 17.90 -0.97 4.16
N PRO A 143 18.74 -1.81 3.53
CA PRO A 143 19.65 -2.67 4.28
C PRO A 143 20.61 -1.81 5.11
N SER A 144 20.72 -2.13 6.39
CA SER A 144 21.64 -1.48 7.32
C SER A 144 23.11 -1.76 6.90
N GLY A 145 23.68 -0.87 6.12
CA GLY A 145 25.08 -0.88 5.76
C GLY A 145 25.50 0.49 5.27
N GLU A 146 26.34 1.16 6.09
CA GLU A 146 27.00 2.45 5.85
C GLU A 146 26.08 3.57 5.37
N VAL A 147 25.79 4.51 6.27
CA VAL A 147 25.10 5.77 5.99
C VAL A 147 25.90 6.54 4.92
N PRO A 148 25.40 6.66 3.68
CA PRO A 148 25.96 7.62 2.76
C PRO A 148 25.60 9.02 3.26
N ASP A 149 26.50 9.95 3.08
CA ASP A 149 26.34 11.38 3.29
C ASP A 149 24.99 11.84 2.68
N LEU A 150 23.97 12.05 3.54
CA LEU A 150 22.63 12.43 3.10
C LEU A 150 22.65 13.93 2.71
N GLY A 151 23.13 14.19 1.50
CA GLY A 151 22.69 15.38 0.81
C GLY A 151 21.18 15.24 0.53
N GLU A 152 20.41 16.20 1.04
CA GLU A 152 18.98 16.43 0.83
C GLU A 152 18.08 15.18 0.96
N ALA A 153 17.14 15.21 1.92
CA ALA A 153 16.10 14.18 2.05
C ALA A 153 15.42 13.95 0.69
N PRO A 154 15.13 12.70 0.29
CA PRO A 154 14.46 12.45 -0.97
C PRO A 154 13.13 13.22 -0.98
N CYS A 155 12.92 13.98 -2.04
CA CYS A 155 11.67 14.71 -2.26
C CYS A 155 10.55 13.70 -2.53
N ASP A 156 9.47 13.76 -1.76
CA ASP A 156 8.28 12.92 -1.94
C ASP A 156 7.30 13.49 -2.99
N CYS A 157 7.72 14.50 -3.74
CA CYS A 157 6.87 15.06 -4.79
C CYS A 157 6.61 14.02 -5.91
N PRO A 158 5.48 14.12 -6.63
CA PRO A 158 5.13 13.22 -7.74
C PRO A 158 6.23 13.09 -8.81
N ALA A 159 7.04 14.13 -9.01
CA ALA A 159 8.15 14.10 -9.97
C ALA A 159 9.37 13.31 -9.47
N CYS A 160 9.56 13.18 -8.15
CA CYS A 160 10.69 12.48 -7.54
C CYS A 160 10.33 11.03 -7.15
N THR A 161 9.07 10.75 -6.87
CA THR A 161 8.60 9.39 -6.54
C THR A 161 8.47 8.57 -7.83
N PRO A 162 9.15 7.42 -7.95
CA PRO A 162 9.05 6.58 -9.14
C PRO A 162 7.59 6.24 -9.48
N LEU A 163 7.25 6.30 -10.77
CA LEU A 163 5.96 5.82 -11.23
C LEU A 163 5.93 4.29 -11.22
N PRO A 164 4.82 3.66 -10.80
CA PRO A 164 4.69 2.21 -10.88
C PRO A 164 4.66 1.74 -12.34
N ALA A 165 5.05 0.49 -12.56
CA ALA A 165 4.98 -0.10 -13.89
C ALA A 165 3.52 -0.21 -14.37
N ALA A 166 3.21 0.40 -15.53
CA ALA A 166 1.87 0.43 -16.08
C ALA A 166 1.51 -0.92 -16.74
N ARG A 167 0.37 -1.46 -16.40
CA ARG A 167 -0.23 -2.63 -17.07
C ARG A 167 -0.98 -2.17 -18.29
N LEU A 168 -0.39 -2.36 -19.47
CA LEU A 168 -1.00 -1.96 -20.73
C LEU A 168 -1.86 -3.08 -21.30
N ALA A 169 -3.03 -2.71 -21.83
CA ALA A 169 -3.80 -3.62 -22.65
C ALA A 169 -3.12 -3.84 -24.01
N PRO A 170 -3.36 -4.98 -24.69
CA PRO A 170 -2.86 -5.23 -26.02
C PRO A 170 -3.23 -4.10 -26.98
N ARG A 171 -2.30 -3.75 -27.87
CA ARG A 171 -2.48 -2.64 -28.81
C ARG A 171 -3.80 -2.73 -29.61
N GLU A 172 -4.19 -3.93 -30.01
CA GLU A 172 -5.42 -4.16 -30.78
C GLU A 172 -6.66 -3.79 -29.96
N GLU A 173 -6.67 -4.12 -28.67
CA GLU A 173 -7.73 -3.76 -27.73
C GLU A 173 -7.77 -2.25 -27.49
N LEU A 174 -6.62 -1.60 -27.33
CA LEU A 174 -6.55 -0.14 -27.20
C LEU A 174 -7.09 0.57 -28.43
N VAL A 175 -6.75 0.10 -29.62
CA VAL A 175 -7.26 0.69 -30.87
C VAL A 175 -8.78 0.48 -30.98
N ALA A 176 -9.29 -0.71 -30.66
CA ALA A 176 -10.72 -0.98 -30.64
C ALA A 176 -11.49 -0.15 -29.61
N ALA A 177 -10.86 0.11 -28.44
CA ALA A 177 -11.47 0.93 -27.39
C ALA A 177 -11.67 2.40 -27.81
N LEU A 178 -10.87 2.93 -28.75
CA LEU A 178 -11.08 4.29 -29.28
C LEU A 178 -12.49 4.47 -29.89
N ASP A 179 -13.04 3.44 -30.53
CA ASP A 179 -14.38 3.48 -31.12
C ASP A 179 -15.50 3.63 -30.06
N THR A 180 -15.19 3.34 -28.78
CA THR A 180 -16.14 3.41 -27.67
C THR A 180 -16.08 4.74 -26.90
N VAL A 181 -15.11 5.61 -27.19
CA VAL A 181 -14.94 6.88 -26.50
C VAL A 181 -15.97 7.91 -26.99
N PRO A 182 -16.91 8.35 -26.13
CA PRO A 182 -18.04 9.16 -26.61
C PRO A 182 -17.64 10.48 -27.27
N VAL A 183 -16.63 11.18 -26.75
CA VAL A 183 -16.20 12.47 -27.30
C VAL A 183 -15.66 12.35 -28.74
N LEU A 184 -15.13 11.18 -29.12
CA LEU A 184 -14.59 10.98 -30.47
C LEU A 184 -15.65 10.87 -31.55
N ALA A 185 -16.93 10.66 -31.20
CA ALA A 185 -18.03 10.72 -32.12
C ALA A 185 -18.30 12.15 -32.62
N ASP A 186 -18.12 13.15 -31.74
CA ASP A 186 -18.37 14.56 -32.04
C ASP A 186 -17.10 15.28 -32.53
N ASP A 187 -15.94 14.89 -32.02
CA ASP A 187 -14.62 15.47 -32.30
C ASP A 187 -13.59 14.34 -32.54
N PRO A 188 -13.54 13.79 -33.74
CA PRO A 188 -12.70 12.65 -34.08
C PRO A 188 -11.20 13.00 -34.01
N LEU A 189 -10.38 11.98 -33.78
CA LEU A 189 -8.93 12.13 -33.83
C LEU A 189 -8.45 12.56 -35.21
N PRO A 190 -7.35 13.35 -35.30
CA PRO A 190 -6.79 13.76 -36.58
C PRO A 190 -6.47 12.55 -37.47
N GLY A 191 -6.97 12.55 -38.72
CA GLY A 191 -6.66 11.50 -39.66
C GLY A 191 -5.23 11.59 -40.22
N GLY A 192 -4.67 10.43 -40.60
CA GLY A 192 -3.36 10.34 -41.27
C GLY A 192 -2.16 10.03 -40.40
N GLY A 193 -2.35 9.82 -39.08
CA GLY A 193 -1.34 9.40 -38.12
C GLY A 193 -1.69 8.08 -37.42
N GLU A 194 -0.85 7.70 -36.47
CA GLU A 194 -1.10 6.58 -35.59
C GLU A 194 -2.20 6.95 -34.57
N PRO A 195 -3.33 6.22 -34.53
CA PRO A 195 -4.48 6.63 -33.70
C PRO A 195 -4.18 6.77 -32.20
N LEU A 196 -3.37 5.88 -31.63
CA LEU A 196 -3.00 5.93 -30.23
C LEU A 196 -2.09 7.13 -29.91
N GLU A 197 -1.18 7.53 -30.82
CA GLU A 197 -0.38 8.73 -30.64
C GLU A 197 -1.25 10.00 -30.69
N ALA A 198 -2.24 10.03 -31.58
CA ALA A 198 -3.20 11.13 -31.60
C ALA A 198 -4.03 11.19 -30.32
N TRP A 199 -4.38 10.01 -29.76
CA TRP A 199 -5.06 9.89 -28.48
C TRP A 199 -4.18 10.42 -27.33
N ALA A 200 -2.89 10.02 -27.24
CA ALA A 200 -1.96 10.52 -26.23
C ALA A 200 -1.85 12.04 -26.24
N GLN A 201 -1.76 12.64 -27.44
CA GLN A 201 -1.75 14.11 -27.57
C GLN A 201 -3.05 14.77 -27.10
N ARG A 202 -4.19 14.06 -27.23
CA ARG A 202 -5.46 14.53 -26.70
C ARG A 202 -5.48 14.48 -25.17
N VAL A 203 -4.98 13.40 -24.56
CA VAL A 203 -4.85 13.27 -23.12
C VAL A 203 -3.93 14.37 -22.56
N SER A 204 -2.77 14.62 -23.18
CA SER A 204 -1.88 15.70 -22.76
C SER A 204 -2.57 17.07 -22.80
N ARG A 205 -3.32 17.36 -23.86
CA ARG A 205 -4.08 18.62 -23.95
C ARG A 205 -5.18 18.71 -22.89
N LEU A 206 -5.89 17.62 -22.61
CA LEU A 206 -6.91 17.61 -21.57
C LEU A 206 -6.33 18.00 -20.20
N ILE A 207 -5.11 17.55 -19.91
CA ILE A 207 -4.39 17.88 -18.66
C ILE A 207 -3.88 19.33 -18.70
N GLU A 208 -3.28 19.76 -19.80
CA GLU A 208 -2.71 21.10 -19.97
C GLU A 208 -3.76 22.21 -19.98
N ASP A 209 -4.96 21.92 -20.48
CA ASP A 209 -6.09 22.87 -20.55
C ASP A 209 -6.85 22.98 -19.21
N ASP A 210 -6.54 22.11 -18.24
CA ASP A 210 -7.13 22.14 -16.91
C ASP A 210 -6.50 23.25 -16.05
N ALA A 211 -7.24 24.35 -15.90
CA ALA A 211 -6.73 25.56 -15.26
C ALA A 211 -6.48 25.39 -13.74
N ASP A 212 -7.10 24.39 -13.10
CA ASP A 212 -7.16 24.23 -11.65
C ASP A 212 -6.18 23.16 -11.12
N GLN A 213 -5.37 22.54 -11.98
CA GLN A 213 -4.39 21.49 -11.67
C GLN A 213 -4.96 20.21 -11.01
N GLY A 214 -6.20 20.22 -10.53
CA GLY A 214 -6.83 19.10 -9.82
C GLY A 214 -6.94 17.82 -10.66
N LEU A 215 -7.13 17.93 -11.97
CA LEU A 215 -7.18 16.77 -12.85
C LEU A 215 -5.81 16.09 -13.02
N TYR A 216 -4.72 16.87 -13.07
CA TYR A 216 -3.37 16.29 -13.14
C TYR A 216 -3.10 15.41 -11.92
N ASP A 217 -3.34 15.96 -10.74
CA ASP A 217 -3.09 15.27 -9.48
C ASP A 217 -4.03 14.06 -9.31
N LEU A 218 -5.30 14.18 -9.72
CA LEU A 218 -6.24 13.06 -9.76
C LEU A 218 -5.75 11.94 -10.67
N PHE A 219 -5.29 12.27 -11.88
CA PHE A 219 -4.78 11.26 -12.80
C PHE A 219 -3.47 10.65 -12.30
N ASP A 220 -2.57 11.43 -11.69
CA ASP A 220 -1.35 10.90 -11.09
C ASP A 220 -1.68 9.91 -9.97
N MET A 221 -2.60 10.27 -9.08
CA MET A 221 -3.09 9.38 -8.03
C MET A 221 -3.69 8.08 -8.59
N LEU A 222 -4.64 8.17 -9.51
CA LEU A 222 -5.28 7.00 -10.12
C LEU A 222 -4.28 6.12 -10.87
N TYR A 223 -3.30 6.75 -11.54
CA TYR A 223 -2.24 6.03 -12.27
C TYR A 223 -1.31 5.27 -11.31
N ARG A 224 -1.01 5.85 -10.14
CA ARG A 224 -0.16 5.20 -9.13
C ARG A 224 -0.87 4.06 -8.44
N VAL A 225 -2.15 4.22 -8.12
CA VAL A 225 -2.94 3.20 -7.43
C VAL A 225 -3.29 2.02 -8.35
N GLN A 226 -3.56 2.27 -9.64
CA GLN A 226 -3.91 1.28 -10.67
C GLN A 226 -5.08 0.34 -10.30
N VAL A 227 -5.90 0.69 -9.32
CA VAL A 227 -7.10 -0.07 -8.89
C VAL A 227 -8.30 0.85 -8.81
N ARG A 228 -9.47 0.27 -8.54
CA ARG A 228 -10.71 1.01 -8.32
C ARG A 228 -10.62 1.85 -7.06
N VAL A 229 -11.04 3.10 -7.18
CA VAL A 229 -11.07 4.06 -6.06
C VAL A 229 -12.53 4.43 -5.80
N PRO A 230 -13.02 4.43 -4.54
CA PRO A 230 -14.36 4.89 -4.21
C PRO A 230 -14.60 6.31 -4.70
N VAL A 231 -15.79 6.57 -5.28
CA VAL A 231 -16.17 7.91 -5.79
C VAL A 231 -16.12 8.95 -4.67
N SER A 232 -16.47 8.57 -3.43
CA SER A 232 -16.36 9.47 -2.28
C SER A 232 -14.92 9.95 -2.04
N VAL A 233 -13.93 9.06 -2.23
CA VAL A 233 -12.50 9.40 -2.07
C VAL A 233 -12.06 10.38 -3.17
N ILE A 234 -12.54 10.16 -4.40
CA ILE A 234 -12.26 11.09 -5.52
C ILE A 234 -12.90 12.46 -5.25
N GLY A 235 -14.14 12.46 -4.72
CA GLY A 235 -14.84 13.70 -4.36
C GLY A 235 -14.11 14.48 -3.26
N ASP A 236 -13.68 13.80 -2.21
CA ASP A 236 -12.90 14.43 -1.14
C ASP A 236 -11.57 15.00 -1.67
N TYR A 237 -10.94 14.29 -2.60
CA TYR A 237 -9.70 14.75 -3.23
C TYR A 237 -9.91 16.01 -4.08
N LEU A 238 -10.87 15.99 -4.97
CA LEU A 238 -11.16 17.14 -5.82
C LEU A 238 -11.59 18.36 -4.98
N ALA A 239 -12.29 18.15 -3.87
CA ALA A 239 -12.68 19.22 -2.96
C ALA A 239 -11.48 19.91 -2.27
N GLU A 240 -10.31 19.27 -2.22
CA GLU A 240 -9.08 19.90 -1.68
C GLU A 240 -8.48 20.94 -2.64
N PHE A 241 -8.76 20.85 -3.93
CA PHE A 241 -8.25 21.74 -4.97
C PHE A 241 -9.33 22.73 -5.47
N ALA A 242 -10.59 22.53 -5.06
CA ALA A 242 -11.68 23.39 -5.48
C ALA A 242 -11.67 24.70 -4.68
N ASP A 243 -11.63 25.84 -5.36
CA ASP A 243 -12.08 27.12 -4.80
C ASP A 243 -13.58 27.05 -4.50
N ASP A 244 -14.10 27.94 -3.62
CA ASP A 244 -15.45 27.98 -3.02
C ASP A 244 -16.67 27.82 -3.98
N ASP A 245 -16.47 27.80 -5.30
CA ASP A 245 -17.44 27.45 -6.35
C ASP A 245 -17.14 26.06 -6.92
N SER A 246 -17.22 25.02 -6.08
CA SER A 246 -16.89 23.63 -6.46
C SER A 246 -17.68 23.17 -7.68
N ASP A 247 -16.95 22.74 -8.70
CA ASP A 247 -17.50 21.95 -9.82
C ASP A 247 -18.27 20.75 -9.24
N ASP A 248 -19.48 20.54 -9.72
CA ASP A 248 -20.30 19.39 -9.37
C ASP A 248 -19.50 18.12 -9.67
N LEU A 249 -19.20 17.32 -8.64
CA LEU A 249 -18.44 16.07 -8.77
C LEU A 249 -19.02 15.17 -9.88
N ASP A 250 -20.35 15.07 -9.92
CA ASP A 250 -21.03 14.27 -10.94
C ASP A 250 -20.75 14.82 -12.35
N ALA A 251 -20.74 16.15 -12.52
CA ALA A 251 -20.42 16.76 -13.81
C ALA A 251 -18.95 16.53 -14.22
N THR A 252 -18.04 16.56 -13.25
CA THR A 252 -16.60 16.25 -13.48
C THR A 252 -16.41 14.78 -13.86
N LEU A 253 -17.00 13.85 -13.13
CA LEU A 253 -16.95 12.42 -13.47
C LEU A 253 -17.57 12.14 -14.83
N ASP A 254 -18.74 12.71 -15.15
CA ASP A 254 -19.37 12.58 -16.45
C ASP A 254 -18.48 13.13 -17.59
N ARG A 255 -17.79 14.24 -17.36
CA ARG A 255 -16.81 14.81 -18.27
C ARG A 255 -15.68 13.81 -18.53
N LEU A 256 -15.10 13.24 -17.48
CA LEU A 256 -13.98 12.29 -17.60
C LEU A 256 -14.41 10.97 -18.28
N VAL A 257 -15.60 10.46 -17.98
CA VAL A 257 -16.20 9.31 -18.67
C VAL A 257 -16.38 9.60 -20.18
N ARG A 258 -16.93 10.78 -20.51
CA ARG A 258 -17.11 11.18 -21.93
C ARG A 258 -15.79 11.30 -22.68
N HIS A 259 -14.72 11.72 -21.97
CA HIS A 259 -13.37 11.78 -22.52
C HIS A 259 -12.67 10.42 -22.53
N GLY A 260 -13.29 9.33 -22.04
CA GLY A 260 -12.70 8.00 -22.01
C GLY A 260 -11.55 7.84 -21.03
N MET A 261 -11.46 8.72 -20.03
CA MET A 261 -10.38 8.69 -19.03
C MET A 261 -10.67 7.72 -17.91
N ILE A 262 -11.90 7.70 -17.43
CA ILE A 262 -12.31 6.83 -16.32
C ILE A 262 -13.50 5.96 -16.71
N HIS A 263 -13.59 4.83 -16.03
CA HIS A 263 -14.79 4.01 -15.96
C HIS A 263 -15.38 4.12 -14.56
N VAL A 264 -16.67 4.50 -14.48
CA VAL A 264 -17.38 4.63 -13.21
C VAL A 264 -18.35 3.48 -13.07
N THR A 265 -18.30 2.78 -11.95
CA THR A 265 -19.32 1.84 -11.48
C THR A 265 -20.12 2.51 -10.37
N ASP A 266 -21.11 1.84 -9.77
CA ASP A 266 -22.09 2.42 -8.85
C ASP A 266 -21.44 3.31 -7.73
N ASP A 267 -20.28 2.93 -7.22
CA ASP A 267 -19.62 3.59 -6.07
C ASP A 267 -18.11 3.81 -6.25
N SER A 268 -17.55 3.42 -7.39
CA SER A 268 -16.10 3.46 -7.62
C SER A 268 -15.74 3.85 -9.05
N ALA A 269 -14.54 4.38 -9.23
CA ALA A 269 -13.98 4.74 -10.53
C ALA A 269 -12.56 4.18 -10.70
N GLU A 270 -12.20 3.89 -11.93
CA GLU A 270 -10.87 3.43 -12.34
C GLU A 270 -10.45 4.07 -13.67
N LEU A 271 -9.15 4.18 -13.92
CA LEU A 271 -8.67 4.60 -15.24
C LEU A 271 -9.03 3.57 -16.30
N THR A 272 -9.44 4.03 -17.47
CA THR A 272 -9.60 3.14 -18.62
C THR A 272 -8.22 2.68 -19.13
N PRO A 273 -8.12 1.53 -19.83
CA PRO A 273 -6.86 1.12 -20.45
C PRO A 273 -6.29 2.17 -21.41
N LEU A 274 -7.17 2.92 -22.10
CA LEU A 274 -6.78 4.05 -22.97
C LEU A 274 -6.18 5.21 -22.16
N ALA A 275 -6.75 5.50 -21.01
CA ALA A 275 -6.23 6.54 -20.12
C ALA A 275 -4.85 6.15 -19.57
N VAL A 276 -4.68 4.92 -19.08
CA VAL A 276 -3.37 4.42 -18.60
C VAL A 276 -2.32 4.56 -19.68
N TRP A 277 -2.63 4.15 -20.91
CA TRP A 277 -1.71 4.28 -22.05
C TRP A 277 -1.40 5.75 -22.37
N GLY A 278 -2.42 6.62 -22.43
CA GLY A 278 -2.28 8.04 -22.71
C GLY A 278 -1.48 8.78 -21.65
N LEU A 279 -1.76 8.55 -20.36
CA LEU A 279 -1.03 9.13 -19.22
C LEU A 279 0.43 8.69 -19.22
N ARG A 280 0.71 7.41 -19.44
CA ARG A 280 2.09 6.94 -19.59
C ARG A 280 2.84 7.68 -20.68
N ARG A 281 2.23 7.89 -21.86
CA ARG A 281 2.82 8.69 -22.95
C ARG A 281 3.03 10.14 -22.55
N HIS A 282 2.11 10.71 -21.79
CA HIS A 282 2.24 12.06 -21.24
C HIS A 282 3.44 12.16 -20.30
N TYR A 283 3.57 11.25 -19.32
CA TYR A 283 4.71 11.23 -18.39
C TYR A 283 6.05 11.06 -19.11
N LEU A 284 6.14 10.17 -20.08
CA LEU A 284 7.32 10.03 -20.92
C LEU A 284 7.67 11.32 -21.68
N SER A 285 6.67 12.08 -22.13
CA SER A 285 6.87 13.36 -22.82
C SER A 285 7.43 14.46 -21.89
N LEU A 286 7.14 14.37 -20.58
CA LEU A 286 7.68 15.22 -19.53
C LEU A 286 9.09 14.79 -19.08
N GLY A 287 9.62 13.69 -19.63
CA GLY A 287 10.93 13.14 -19.26
C GLY A 287 10.92 12.30 -17.99
N LEU A 288 9.75 11.93 -17.48
CA LEU A 288 9.61 11.03 -16.34
C LEU A 288 9.82 9.57 -16.79
N ASP A 289 10.38 8.76 -15.89
CA ASP A 289 10.45 7.30 -16.10
C ASP A 289 9.07 6.69 -15.79
N ALA A 290 8.40 6.19 -16.82
CA ALA A 290 7.11 5.52 -16.73
C ALA A 290 7.23 4.09 -17.26
N PRO A 291 7.68 3.14 -16.43
CA PRO A 291 7.93 1.77 -16.86
C PRO A 291 6.64 1.06 -17.31
N GLU A 292 6.81 -0.01 -18.04
CA GLU A 292 5.73 -0.90 -18.49
C GLU A 292 5.87 -2.23 -17.76
N ALA A 293 4.77 -2.71 -17.17
CA ALA A 293 4.74 -4.02 -16.56
C ALA A 293 4.87 -5.11 -17.66
N PRO A 294 5.62 -6.19 -17.40
CA PRO A 294 5.68 -7.32 -18.31
C PRO A 294 4.29 -7.85 -18.63
N ASP A 295 4.06 -8.24 -19.90
CA ASP A 295 2.80 -8.90 -20.27
C ASP A 295 2.74 -10.29 -19.62
N PRO A 296 1.80 -10.54 -18.69
CA PRO A 296 1.70 -11.83 -18.02
C PRO A 296 1.46 -12.99 -18.99
N THR A 297 0.87 -12.75 -20.16
CA THR A 297 0.64 -13.81 -21.16
C THR A 297 1.94 -14.35 -21.75
N GLN A 298 3.01 -13.57 -21.74
CA GLN A 298 4.34 -13.93 -22.26
C GLN A 298 5.29 -14.46 -21.16
N ALA A 299 4.96 -14.23 -19.89
CA ALA A 299 5.75 -14.70 -18.77
C ALA A 299 5.61 -16.24 -18.63
N ASP A 300 6.67 -16.92 -18.21
CA ASP A 300 6.56 -18.28 -17.67
C ASP A 300 5.99 -18.25 -16.25
N ALA A 301 5.77 -19.41 -15.64
CA ALA A 301 5.21 -19.50 -14.30
C ALA A 301 6.12 -18.83 -13.24
N LEU A 302 7.44 -18.91 -13.41
CA LEU A 302 8.38 -18.27 -12.48
C LEU A 302 8.27 -16.74 -12.56
N GLY A 303 8.27 -16.16 -13.75
CA GLY A 303 8.11 -14.73 -13.96
C GLY A 303 6.76 -14.21 -13.47
N LEU A 304 5.66 -15.00 -13.59
CA LEU A 304 4.38 -14.65 -12.98
C LEU A 304 4.48 -14.60 -11.45
N ILE A 305 5.05 -15.65 -10.83
CA ILE A 305 5.20 -15.72 -9.37
C ILE A 305 6.07 -14.58 -8.84
N GLU A 306 7.20 -14.29 -9.51
CA GLU A 306 8.09 -13.19 -9.15
C GLU A 306 7.36 -11.84 -9.23
N GLY A 307 6.60 -11.60 -10.29
CA GLY A 307 5.79 -10.37 -10.41
C GLY A 307 4.72 -10.24 -9.32
N LEU A 308 4.12 -11.36 -8.88
CA LEU A 308 3.14 -11.35 -7.78
C LEU A 308 3.78 -11.13 -6.40
N LEU A 309 5.06 -11.51 -6.24
CA LEU A 309 5.82 -11.28 -5.01
C LEU A 309 6.26 -9.81 -4.81
N GLU A 310 6.20 -8.99 -5.86
CA GLU A 310 6.53 -7.56 -5.78
C GLU A 310 5.48 -6.70 -5.05
N GLY A 311 4.50 -7.31 -4.40
CA GLY A 311 3.49 -6.58 -3.61
C GLY A 311 2.39 -5.93 -4.45
N VAL A 312 1.98 -6.60 -5.51
CA VAL A 312 0.90 -6.15 -6.40
C VAL A 312 -0.45 -6.15 -5.67
N PRO A 313 -1.28 -5.09 -5.79
CA PRO A 313 -2.64 -5.09 -5.27
C PRO A 313 -3.44 -6.33 -5.71
N THR A 314 -4.29 -6.86 -4.82
CA THR A 314 -5.01 -8.13 -5.02
C THR A 314 -5.78 -8.15 -6.34
N GLU A 315 -6.46 -7.06 -6.71
CA GLU A 315 -7.24 -6.99 -7.95
C GLU A 315 -6.36 -7.10 -9.20
N LEU A 316 -5.19 -6.48 -9.16
CA LEU A 316 -4.22 -6.56 -10.27
C LEU A 316 -3.57 -7.95 -10.33
N ALA A 317 -3.25 -8.54 -9.18
CA ALA A 317 -2.78 -9.92 -9.10
C ALA A 317 -3.80 -10.90 -9.72
N GLU A 318 -5.09 -10.74 -9.42
CA GLU A 318 -6.17 -11.54 -10.01
C GLU A 318 -6.27 -11.35 -11.54
N GLN A 319 -6.09 -10.13 -12.02
CA GLN A 319 -6.07 -9.84 -13.45
C GLN A 319 -4.87 -10.49 -14.14
N ASP A 320 -3.68 -10.36 -13.57
CA ASP A 320 -2.45 -10.95 -14.10
C ASP A 320 -2.54 -12.47 -14.16
N ILE A 321 -3.03 -13.12 -13.09
CA ILE A 321 -3.28 -14.57 -13.06
C ILE A 321 -4.30 -14.97 -14.13
N SER A 322 -5.41 -14.24 -14.26
CA SER A 322 -6.47 -14.54 -15.22
C SER A 322 -5.95 -14.42 -16.67
N ARG A 323 -5.17 -13.37 -16.97
CA ARG A 323 -4.53 -13.18 -18.27
C ARG A 323 -3.50 -14.27 -18.55
N TRP A 324 -2.69 -14.64 -17.58
CA TRP A 324 -1.71 -15.70 -17.72
C TRP A 324 -2.35 -17.06 -18.05
N LEU A 325 -3.48 -17.38 -17.42
CA LEU A 325 -4.24 -18.61 -17.64
C LEU A 325 -4.98 -18.63 -18.99
N THR A 326 -5.38 -17.48 -19.51
CA THR A 326 -6.23 -17.39 -20.72
C THR A 326 -5.58 -18.03 -21.95
N GLY A 327 -4.27 -17.99 -22.08
CA GLY A 327 -3.53 -18.54 -23.22
C GLY A 327 -3.04 -19.98 -23.03
N ARG A 328 -3.34 -20.64 -21.91
CA ARG A 328 -2.77 -21.94 -21.53
C ARG A 328 -3.83 -23.00 -21.29
N ALA A 329 -3.56 -24.22 -21.73
CA ALA A 329 -4.38 -25.36 -21.35
C ALA A 329 -4.17 -25.66 -19.85
N PRO A 330 -5.21 -26.09 -19.09
CA PRO A 330 -5.09 -26.33 -17.66
C PRO A 330 -3.94 -27.26 -17.26
N GLY A 331 -3.69 -28.31 -18.06
CA GLY A 331 -2.56 -29.21 -17.81
C GLY A 331 -1.18 -28.57 -18.02
N GLU A 332 -1.05 -27.71 -19.04
CA GLU A 332 0.20 -26.95 -19.28
C GLU A 332 0.46 -25.96 -18.16
N ALA A 333 -0.58 -25.21 -17.76
CA ALA A 333 -0.49 -24.28 -16.64
C ALA A 333 -0.11 -24.99 -15.34
N ALA A 334 -0.70 -26.16 -15.04
CA ALA A 334 -0.34 -26.96 -13.88
C ALA A 334 1.11 -27.42 -13.92
N ALA A 335 1.59 -27.92 -15.06
CA ALA A 335 2.96 -28.38 -15.23
C ALA A 335 3.98 -27.25 -14.99
N GLU A 336 3.74 -26.06 -15.58
CA GLU A 336 4.62 -24.90 -15.40
C GLU A 336 4.64 -24.41 -13.93
N LEU A 337 3.46 -24.27 -13.31
CA LEU A 337 3.34 -23.79 -11.93
C LEU A 337 3.98 -24.76 -10.92
N LEU A 338 3.72 -26.06 -11.06
CA LEU A 338 4.27 -27.06 -10.17
C LEU A 338 5.78 -27.22 -10.35
N ALA A 339 6.30 -27.08 -11.58
CA ALA A 339 7.73 -27.05 -11.81
C ALA A 339 8.40 -25.82 -11.17
N ALA A 340 7.75 -24.66 -11.21
CA ALA A 340 8.24 -23.46 -10.54
C ALA A 340 8.13 -23.54 -9.01
N ALA A 341 7.16 -24.28 -8.48
CA ALA A 341 6.95 -24.47 -7.04
C ALA A 341 7.92 -25.46 -6.40
N SER A 342 8.47 -26.41 -7.19
CA SER A 342 9.40 -27.42 -6.69
C SER A 342 10.72 -26.79 -6.24
N GLY A 343 11.09 -26.95 -4.97
CA GLY A 343 12.28 -26.35 -4.38
C GLY A 343 12.18 -24.83 -4.15
N ALA A 344 11.02 -24.22 -4.37
CA ALA A 344 10.81 -22.79 -4.17
C ALA A 344 10.59 -22.46 -2.67
N PRO A 345 10.85 -21.21 -2.24
CA PRO A 345 10.43 -20.71 -0.93
C PRO A 345 8.92 -20.89 -0.70
N ALA A 346 8.50 -21.02 0.56
CA ALA A 346 7.11 -21.30 0.92
C ALA A 346 6.10 -20.30 0.31
N VAL A 347 6.45 -19.00 0.27
CA VAL A 347 5.58 -17.96 -0.31
C VAL A 347 5.39 -18.19 -1.82
N ALA A 348 6.45 -18.41 -2.56
CA ALA A 348 6.37 -18.67 -4.01
C ALA A 348 5.62 -19.97 -4.30
N ARG A 349 5.88 -21.04 -3.52
CA ARG A 349 5.16 -22.31 -3.59
C ARG A 349 3.67 -22.12 -3.29
N GLY A 350 3.33 -21.37 -2.26
CA GLY A 350 1.94 -21.06 -1.88
C GLY A 350 1.17 -20.33 -2.99
N ILE A 351 1.80 -19.36 -3.66
CA ILE A 351 1.23 -18.67 -4.82
C ILE A 351 0.93 -19.67 -5.94
N ALA A 352 1.93 -20.48 -6.32
CA ALA A 352 1.76 -21.48 -7.38
C ALA A 352 0.63 -22.47 -7.07
N ILE A 353 0.59 -23.01 -5.86
CA ILE A 353 -0.46 -23.95 -5.42
C ILE A 353 -1.84 -23.28 -5.44
N THR A 354 -1.94 -22.03 -4.99
CA THR A 354 -3.19 -21.27 -5.03
C THR A 354 -3.72 -21.11 -6.46
N ILE A 355 -2.82 -20.89 -7.43
CA ILE A 355 -3.21 -20.80 -8.84
C ILE A 355 -3.60 -22.19 -9.39
N VAL A 356 -2.84 -23.24 -9.06
CA VAL A 356 -3.17 -24.63 -9.43
C VAL A 356 -4.54 -25.05 -8.87
N ASP A 357 -4.90 -24.58 -7.69
CA ASP A 357 -6.24 -24.85 -7.10
C ASP A 357 -7.41 -24.27 -7.92
N ARG A 358 -7.16 -23.31 -8.80
CA ARG A 358 -8.19 -22.77 -9.71
C ARG A 358 -8.40 -23.62 -10.96
N LEU A 359 -7.46 -24.53 -11.24
CA LEU A 359 -7.53 -25.38 -12.42
C LEU A 359 -8.52 -26.53 -12.23
N GLY A 360 -9.17 -26.91 -13.32
CA GLY A 360 -10.12 -28.02 -13.36
C GLY A 360 -9.46 -29.39 -13.29
N ALA A 361 -10.31 -30.43 -13.27
CA ALA A 361 -9.86 -31.82 -13.24
C ALA A 361 -9.00 -32.24 -14.45
N GLU A 362 -8.99 -31.46 -15.51
CA GLU A 362 -8.15 -31.67 -16.70
C GLU A 362 -6.65 -31.58 -16.38
N ALA A 363 -6.28 -30.92 -15.30
CA ALA A 363 -4.91 -30.81 -14.81
C ALA A 363 -4.44 -32.07 -14.03
N GLU A 364 -5.33 -33.03 -13.74
CA GLU A 364 -5.02 -34.22 -12.94
C GLU A 364 -3.75 -34.98 -13.39
N PRO A 365 -3.52 -35.27 -14.69
CA PRO A 365 -2.34 -36.01 -15.11
C PRO A 365 -1.03 -35.34 -14.67
N GLN A 366 -0.90 -34.03 -14.86
CA GLN A 366 0.29 -33.26 -14.54
C GLN A 366 0.45 -33.07 -13.03
N VAL A 367 -0.65 -32.85 -12.32
CA VAL A 367 -0.61 -32.78 -10.85
C VAL A 367 -0.11 -34.11 -10.25
N ARG A 368 -0.52 -35.26 -10.79
CA ARG A 368 -0.10 -36.58 -10.31
C ARG A 368 1.39 -36.86 -10.52
N GLU A 369 2.03 -36.25 -11.49
CA GLU A 369 3.47 -36.40 -11.74
C GLU A 369 4.33 -35.93 -10.54
N HIS A 370 3.77 -35.04 -9.70
CA HIS A 370 4.46 -34.51 -8.52
C HIS A 370 4.15 -35.27 -7.22
N LEU A 371 3.52 -36.47 -7.30
CA LEU A 371 3.31 -37.32 -6.11
C LEU A 371 4.62 -37.90 -5.53
N ASP A 372 5.70 -37.92 -6.30
CA ASP A 372 7.02 -38.35 -5.85
C ASP A 372 7.90 -37.18 -5.39
N ASP A 373 7.46 -35.93 -5.56
CA ASP A 373 8.13 -34.72 -5.06
C ASP A 373 7.80 -34.53 -3.58
N GLN A 374 8.82 -34.55 -2.73
CA GLN A 374 8.64 -34.55 -1.28
C GLN A 374 7.94 -33.27 -0.78
N GLU A 375 8.21 -32.13 -1.40
CA GLU A 375 7.64 -30.82 -1.00
C GLU A 375 6.24 -30.60 -1.56
N LEU A 376 5.99 -31.04 -2.79
CA LEU A 376 4.70 -30.85 -3.47
C LEU A 376 3.69 -31.95 -3.17
N ARG A 377 4.15 -33.16 -2.80
CA ARG A 377 3.28 -34.30 -2.56
C ARG A 377 2.10 -34.04 -1.62
N PRO A 378 2.26 -33.37 -0.46
CA PRO A 378 1.15 -33.07 0.42
C PRO A 378 0.08 -32.18 -0.25
N HIS A 379 0.52 -31.19 -1.00
CA HIS A 379 -0.35 -30.27 -1.75
C HIS A 379 -1.09 -30.98 -2.89
N VAL A 380 -0.40 -31.84 -3.62
CA VAL A 380 -0.96 -32.68 -4.69
C VAL A 380 -2.02 -33.63 -4.12
N ILE A 381 -1.76 -34.28 -3.00
CA ILE A 381 -2.73 -35.17 -2.33
C ILE A 381 -3.97 -34.37 -1.92
N HIS A 382 -3.79 -33.18 -1.35
CA HIS A 382 -4.87 -32.28 -0.98
C HIS A 382 -5.71 -31.86 -2.22
N TRP A 383 -5.05 -31.45 -3.29
CA TRP A 383 -5.69 -31.06 -4.54
C TRP A 383 -6.56 -32.18 -5.13
N LEU A 384 -6.03 -33.40 -5.16
CA LEU A 384 -6.76 -34.60 -5.64
C LEU A 384 -7.97 -34.90 -4.75
N ALA A 385 -7.79 -34.89 -3.42
CA ALA A 385 -8.84 -35.20 -2.45
C ALA A 385 -9.97 -34.16 -2.50
N ALA A 386 -9.66 -32.87 -2.61
CA ALA A 386 -10.63 -31.80 -2.72
C ALA A 386 -11.55 -31.96 -3.94
N ARG A 387 -11.08 -32.64 -5.00
CA ARG A 387 -11.84 -32.91 -6.23
C ARG A 387 -12.46 -34.31 -6.27
N GLY A 388 -12.40 -35.04 -5.16
CA GLY A 388 -12.94 -36.40 -5.07
C GLY A 388 -12.19 -37.43 -5.92
N LEU A 389 -10.96 -37.10 -6.34
CA LEU A 389 -10.11 -37.98 -7.12
C LEU A 389 -9.36 -38.96 -6.20
N PRO A 390 -9.03 -40.18 -6.68
CA PRO A 390 -8.25 -41.12 -5.88
C PRO A 390 -6.89 -40.50 -5.51
N ALA A 391 -6.60 -40.45 -4.21
CA ALA A 391 -5.35 -39.92 -3.69
C ALA A 391 -4.78 -40.83 -2.61
N PRO A 392 -3.44 -40.90 -2.44
CA PRO A 392 -2.82 -41.50 -1.28
C PRO A 392 -3.27 -40.82 0.01
N GLN A 393 -3.12 -41.49 1.15
CA GLN A 393 -3.31 -40.85 2.44
C GLN A 393 -2.05 -40.05 2.82
N LEU A 394 -2.25 -38.88 3.40
CA LEU A 394 -1.16 -38.12 4.01
C LEU A 394 -0.65 -38.85 5.25
N THR A 395 0.65 -38.95 5.35
CA THR A 395 1.32 -39.43 6.57
C THR A 395 1.31 -38.29 7.63
N GLN A 396 1.59 -38.65 8.87
CA GLN A 396 1.70 -37.65 9.94
C GLN A 396 2.82 -36.63 9.69
N ASP A 397 3.94 -37.08 9.14
CA ASP A 397 5.08 -36.20 8.84
C ASP A 397 4.73 -35.25 7.69
N GLU A 398 3.99 -35.68 6.67
CA GLU A 398 3.49 -34.82 5.60
C GLU A 398 2.47 -33.80 6.09
N LEU A 399 1.59 -34.17 7.02
CA LEU A 399 0.66 -33.22 7.66
C LEU A 399 1.39 -32.15 8.48
N LEU A 400 2.43 -32.56 9.20
CA LEU A 400 3.28 -31.58 9.93
C LEU A 400 4.05 -30.70 8.97
N TRP A 401 4.58 -31.26 7.88
CA TRP A 401 5.34 -30.50 6.88
C TRP A 401 4.48 -29.43 6.23
N VAL A 402 3.28 -29.78 5.75
CA VAL A 402 2.37 -28.79 5.13
C VAL A 402 1.87 -27.76 6.13
N SER A 403 1.73 -28.14 7.41
CA SER A 403 1.39 -27.17 8.44
C SER A 403 2.47 -26.14 8.69
N VAL A 404 3.74 -26.53 8.60
CA VAL A 404 4.87 -25.59 8.67
C VAL A 404 4.90 -24.72 7.41
N ASP A 405 4.68 -25.28 6.24
CA ASP A 405 4.67 -24.57 4.96
C ASP A 405 3.57 -23.50 4.91
N MET A 406 2.36 -23.82 5.37
CA MET A 406 1.25 -22.87 5.48
C MET A 406 1.52 -21.75 6.49
N LEU A 407 2.21 -22.05 7.59
CA LEU A 407 2.61 -21.04 8.57
C LEU A 407 3.75 -20.17 8.03
N ALA A 408 4.68 -20.76 7.26
CA ALA A 408 5.74 -20.01 6.58
C ALA A 408 5.16 -19.03 5.55
N LEU A 409 4.15 -19.45 4.80
CA LEU A 409 3.40 -18.57 3.89
C LEU A 409 2.74 -17.37 4.62
N ALA A 410 2.32 -17.56 5.87
CA ALA A 410 1.68 -16.52 6.67
C ALA A 410 2.68 -15.62 7.44
N MET A 411 4.00 -15.91 7.38
CA MET A 411 5.00 -15.15 8.15
C MET A 411 5.05 -13.66 7.80
N PRO A 412 5.04 -13.23 6.53
CA PRO A 412 5.02 -11.81 6.21
C PRO A 412 3.84 -11.10 6.86
N ALA A 413 2.62 -11.60 6.67
CA ALA A 413 1.42 -11.04 7.28
C ALA A 413 1.46 -11.03 8.83
N ALA A 414 2.11 -12.03 9.43
CA ALA A 414 2.29 -12.11 10.88
C ALA A 414 3.29 -11.08 11.43
N GLU A 415 4.24 -10.63 10.62
CA GLU A 415 5.19 -9.57 10.95
C GLU A 415 4.53 -8.21 10.83
N GLU A 416 3.66 -8.05 9.87
CA GLU A 416 2.90 -6.83 9.57
C GLU A 416 1.79 -6.58 10.59
N ASP A 417 0.94 -7.59 10.87
CA ASP A 417 -0.15 -7.51 11.84
C ASP A 417 -0.10 -8.69 12.82
N PRO A 418 0.74 -8.60 13.88
CA PRO A 418 0.88 -9.66 14.87
C PRO A 418 -0.40 -9.93 15.66
N GLU A 419 -1.29 -8.94 15.83
CA GLU A 419 -2.53 -9.09 16.59
C GLU A 419 -3.54 -9.91 15.80
N ASN A 420 -3.80 -9.57 14.54
CA ASN A 420 -4.67 -10.32 13.65
C ASN A 420 -4.14 -11.76 13.43
N PHE A 421 -2.83 -11.92 13.27
CA PHE A 421 -2.21 -13.23 13.19
C PHE A 421 -2.47 -14.06 14.47
N ALA A 422 -2.31 -13.47 15.66
CA ALA A 422 -2.58 -14.12 16.93
C ALA A 422 -4.04 -14.53 17.08
N GLU A 423 -4.99 -13.69 16.66
CA GLU A 423 -6.42 -13.99 16.66
C GLU A 423 -6.76 -15.15 15.70
N ASN A 424 -6.21 -15.13 14.49
CA ASN A 424 -6.39 -16.20 13.51
C ASN A 424 -5.80 -17.52 14.02
N MET A 425 -4.63 -17.49 14.67
CA MET A 425 -4.01 -18.66 15.28
C MET A 425 -4.81 -19.20 16.46
N ALA A 426 -5.44 -18.34 17.26
CA ALA A 426 -6.31 -18.76 18.35
C ALA A 426 -7.60 -19.42 17.83
N ALA A 427 -8.13 -18.92 16.69
CA ALA A 427 -9.38 -19.43 16.09
C ALA A 427 -9.17 -20.74 15.29
N SER A 428 -8.08 -20.83 14.53
CA SER A 428 -7.90 -21.86 13.49
C SER A 428 -6.49 -22.47 13.46
N GLY A 429 -5.58 -22.05 14.35
CA GLY A 429 -4.21 -22.51 14.36
C GLY A 429 -4.03 -23.97 14.77
N PRO A 430 -2.83 -24.55 14.49
CA PRO A 430 -2.54 -25.92 14.88
C PRO A 430 -2.52 -26.09 16.40
N PRO A 431 -3.07 -27.18 16.91
CA PRO A 431 -3.10 -27.42 18.35
C PRO A 431 -1.68 -27.66 18.92
N ALA A 432 -1.48 -27.35 20.19
CA ALA A 432 -0.19 -27.40 20.88
C ALA A 432 0.57 -28.73 20.68
N HIS A 433 -0.14 -29.86 20.62
CA HIS A 433 0.50 -31.17 20.42
C HIS A 433 1.09 -31.33 19.01
N MET A 434 0.50 -30.72 17.99
CA MET A 434 1.08 -30.70 16.64
C MET A 434 2.33 -29.82 16.60
N ILE A 435 2.26 -28.64 17.20
CA ILE A 435 3.40 -27.70 17.28
C ILE A 435 4.59 -28.36 18.00
N GLU A 436 4.34 -29.14 19.07
CA GLU A 436 5.41 -29.89 19.77
C GLU A 436 6.15 -30.92 18.89
N GLU A 437 5.53 -31.35 17.80
CA GLU A 437 6.09 -32.36 16.89
C GLU A 437 6.71 -31.74 15.63
N MET A 438 6.39 -30.48 15.26
CA MET A 438 6.85 -29.81 14.03
C MET A 438 8.39 -29.79 13.86
N TRP A 439 9.14 -29.76 14.95
CA TRP A 439 10.60 -29.80 14.90
C TRP A 439 11.19 -31.05 14.20
N ARG A 440 10.37 -32.08 13.96
CA ARG A 440 10.79 -33.37 13.35
C ARG A 440 10.86 -33.30 11.84
N VAL A 441 10.09 -32.39 11.23
CA VAL A 441 10.03 -32.31 9.77
C VAL A 441 11.28 -31.63 9.22
N ASP A 442 11.64 -32.03 8.01
CA ASP A 442 12.72 -31.43 7.26
C ASP A 442 12.16 -30.32 6.36
N HIS A 443 11.86 -29.20 6.97
CA HIS A 443 11.32 -28.01 6.32
C HIS A 443 12.31 -26.86 6.51
N PRO A 444 12.67 -26.09 5.45
CA PRO A 444 13.62 -25.00 5.57
C PRO A 444 13.23 -23.96 6.65
N ASP A 445 11.98 -23.58 6.70
CA ASP A 445 11.49 -22.49 7.56
C ASP A 445 10.98 -22.97 8.93
N VAL A 446 11.22 -24.24 9.32
CA VAL A 446 10.66 -24.80 10.57
C VAL A 446 11.11 -24.06 11.82
N VAL A 447 12.33 -23.53 11.84
CA VAL A 447 12.86 -22.79 12.98
C VAL A 447 12.17 -21.43 13.11
N GLU A 448 12.13 -20.69 12.02
CA GLU A 448 11.56 -19.36 11.90
C GLU A 448 10.07 -19.37 12.25
N VAL A 449 9.32 -20.31 11.69
CA VAL A 449 7.89 -20.55 11.99
C VAL A 449 7.67 -20.82 13.47
N LEU A 450 8.44 -21.71 14.08
CA LEU A 450 8.28 -22.03 15.49
C LEU A 450 8.65 -20.86 16.41
N GLU A 451 9.59 -20.03 16.01
CA GLU A 451 9.95 -18.79 16.73
C GLU A 451 8.87 -17.74 16.63
N LEU A 452 8.30 -17.55 15.43
CA LEU A 452 7.16 -16.68 15.23
C LEU A 452 5.98 -17.09 16.13
N LEU A 453 5.58 -18.37 16.09
CA LEU A 453 4.52 -18.87 16.96
C LEU A 453 4.84 -18.66 18.45
N GLY A 454 6.11 -18.81 18.84
CA GLY A 454 6.55 -18.64 20.22
C GLY A 454 6.51 -17.20 20.75
N ARG A 455 6.56 -16.19 19.86
CA ARG A 455 6.50 -14.76 20.19
C ARG A 455 5.13 -14.15 19.99
N SER A 456 4.38 -14.57 18.97
CA SER A 456 3.13 -13.91 18.57
C SER A 456 1.88 -14.48 19.22
N ILE A 457 1.88 -15.74 19.71
CA ILE A 457 0.69 -16.34 20.28
C ILE A 457 0.53 -16.00 21.76
N PRO A 458 -0.63 -15.41 22.19
CA PRO A 458 -0.90 -15.08 23.59
C PRO A 458 -1.05 -16.31 24.50
N ASP A 459 -1.53 -17.47 23.97
CA ASP A 459 -1.68 -18.69 24.77
C ASP A 459 -0.33 -19.21 25.26
N GLY A 460 -0.11 -19.10 26.56
CA GLY A 460 1.10 -19.54 27.22
C GLY A 460 1.45 -21.01 26.99
N THR A 461 0.48 -21.87 26.72
CA THR A 461 0.68 -23.31 26.44
C THR A 461 1.23 -23.49 25.04
N VAL A 462 0.61 -22.88 24.06
CA VAL A 462 1.00 -22.94 22.63
C VAL A 462 2.34 -22.27 22.44
N ALA A 463 2.53 -21.05 22.95
CA ALA A 463 3.80 -20.33 22.89
C ALA A 463 4.95 -21.08 23.54
N LYS A 464 4.69 -21.79 24.66
CA LYS A 464 5.71 -22.62 25.31
C LYS A 464 6.06 -23.87 24.49
N ALA A 465 5.06 -24.50 23.87
CA ALA A 465 5.24 -25.65 22.98
C ALA A 465 6.11 -25.22 21.78
N ALA A 466 5.79 -24.08 21.14
CA ALA A 466 6.52 -23.53 20.02
C ALA A 466 7.99 -23.22 20.36
N ARG A 467 8.26 -22.50 21.44
CA ARG A 467 9.64 -22.20 21.90
C ARG A 467 10.46 -23.46 22.18
N LYS A 468 9.81 -24.48 22.79
CA LYS A 468 10.48 -25.78 23.05
C LYS A 468 10.79 -26.53 21.76
N ALA A 469 9.86 -26.51 20.79
CA ALA A 469 10.04 -27.11 19.47
C ALA A 469 11.12 -26.39 18.66
N ALA A 470 11.14 -25.03 18.67
CA ALA A 470 12.16 -24.22 18.02
C ALA A 470 13.57 -24.56 18.52
N PHE A 471 13.75 -24.69 19.84
CA PHE A 471 15.03 -25.10 20.42
C PHE A 471 15.47 -26.49 19.91
N LYS A 472 14.55 -27.44 19.80
CA LYS A 472 14.85 -28.79 19.27
C LYS A 472 15.22 -28.76 17.78
N ALA A 473 14.47 -27.96 16.97
CA ALA A 473 14.73 -27.79 15.54
C ALA A 473 16.14 -27.20 15.31
N ARG A 474 16.52 -26.13 16.01
CA ARG A 474 17.87 -25.54 15.95
C ARG A 474 18.95 -26.57 16.34
N SER A 475 18.72 -27.35 17.39
CA SER A 475 19.67 -28.37 17.85
C SER A 475 19.84 -29.51 16.83
N ARG A 476 18.84 -29.75 15.98
CA ARG A 476 18.91 -30.72 14.87
C ARG A 476 19.71 -30.15 13.70
N ALA A 477 19.50 -28.90 13.34
CA ALA A 477 20.18 -28.23 12.23
C ALA A 477 21.70 -28.07 12.42
N ILE A 478 22.19 -28.10 13.66
CA ILE A 478 23.61 -27.98 14.01
C ILE A 478 24.35 -29.36 13.91
N ARG A 479 23.64 -30.48 13.82
CA ARG A 479 24.21 -31.84 13.73
C ARG A 479 24.37 -32.31 12.32
#